data_d838360fa2c8236185fad5c2219d58e0
#
_entry.id   d838360fa2c8236185fad5c2219d58e0
#
_cell.length_a   1.000
_cell.length_b   1.000
_cell.length_c   1.000
_cell.angle_alpha   90.00
_cell.angle_beta   90.00
_cell.angle_gamma   90.00
#
_symmetry.space_group_name_H-M   'P 1'
#
loop_
_entity.id
_entity.type
_entity.pdbx_description
1 polymer ?
#
loop_
_entity_poly.entity_id
_entity_poly.type
_entity_poly.pdbx_seq_one_letter_code
_entity_poly.pdbx_strand_id
1 'polypeptide(L)'
;MAAPKNIVGTVVRRLRNAAGLSQPKLAAVCQRLGWDVSREVLAQVESRFRYVTDRELVVLARALQVSIEDLIPPKFTKPGRVAEME
;
A
#
# COMPACT_ATOMS: atom_id res chain seq x y z
N MET A 1 2.16 -20.75 8.13
CA MET A 1 2.60 -19.47 7.56
C MET A 1 2.03 -18.33 8.37
N ALA A 2 2.83 -17.28 8.52
CA ALA A 2 2.34 -16.09 9.22
C ALA A 2 1.26 -15.40 8.40
N ALA A 3 0.27 -14.81 9.08
CA ALA A 3 -0.75 -14.00 8.41
C ALA A 3 -0.11 -12.76 7.79
N PRO A 4 -0.64 -12.27 6.67
CA PRO A 4 -0.17 -11.02 6.08
C PRO A 4 -0.31 -9.87 7.08
N LYS A 5 0.67 -8.97 7.09
CA LYS A 5 0.67 -7.83 8.02
C LYS A 5 -0.02 -6.60 7.47
N ASN A 6 -0.42 -6.61 6.21
CA ASN A 6 -1.25 -5.57 5.63
C ASN A 6 -2.13 -6.17 4.53
N ILE A 7 -3.15 -5.45 4.13
CA ILE A 7 -4.09 -5.88 3.09
C ILE A 7 -3.90 -5.10 1.79
N VAL A 8 -2.97 -4.15 1.76
CA VAL A 8 -2.83 -3.22 0.62
C VAL A 8 -1.65 -3.54 -0.28
N GLY A 9 -0.71 -4.36 0.16
CA GLY A 9 0.57 -4.54 -0.55
C GLY A 9 0.44 -4.98 -2.00
N THR A 10 -0.43 -5.96 -2.28
CA THR A 10 -0.63 -6.44 -3.65
C THR A 10 -1.26 -5.37 -4.55
N VAL A 11 -2.18 -4.58 -4.00
CA VAL A 11 -2.82 -3.49 -4.74
C VAL A 11 -1.80 -2.36 -5.00
N VAL A 12 -0.99 -2.01 -4.00
CA VAL A 12 0.08 -1.02 -4.16
C VAL A 12 1.01 -1.43 -5.29
N ARG A 13 1.44 -2.69 -5.30
CA ARG A 13 2.32 -3.20 -6.34
C ARG A 13 1.69 -3.11 -7.73
N ARG A 14 0.43 -3.51 -7.84
CA ARG A 14 -0.29 -3.45 -9.10
C ARG A 14 -0.43 -2.02 -9.61
N LEU A 15 -0.83 -1.09 -8.73
CA LEU A 15 -0.99 0.31 -9.09
C LEU A 15 0.35 0.95 -9.44
N ARG A 16 1.41 0.59 -8.71
CA ARG A 16 2.76 1.06 -9.02
C ARG A 16 3.19 0.63 -10.42
N ASN A 17 2.99 -0.65 -10.74
CA ASN A 17 3.33 -1.18 -12.06
C ASN A 17 2.48 -0.52 -13.16
N ALA A 18 1.20 -0.32 -12.90
CA ALA A 18 0.31 0.35 -13.85
C ALA A 18 0.72 1.79 -14.12
N ALA A 19 1.29 2.46 -13.11
CA ALA A 19 1.80 3.82 -13.24
C ALA A 19 3.20 3.87 -13.88
N GLY A 20 3.80 2.73 -14.17
CA GLY A 20 5.13 2.68 -14.77
C GLY A 20 6.25 3.04 -13.79
N LEU A 21 6.03 2.92 -12.49
CA LEU A 21 7.00 3.29 -11.47
C LEU A 21 7.77 2.07 -10.98
N SER A 22 9.10 2.21 -10.87
CA SER A 22 9.92 1.25 -10.12
C SER A 22 9.73 1.48 -8.63
N GLN A 23 10.14 0.51 -7.80
CA GLN A 23 10.11 0.71 -6.36
C GLN A 23 10.93 1.91 -5.91
N PRO A 24 12.17 2.13 -6.41
CA PRO A 24 12.91 3.35 -6.04
C PRO A 24 12.20 4.64 -6.45
N LYS A 25 11.52 4.66 -7.59
CA LYS A 25 10.80 5.87 -8.03
C LYS A 25 9.59 6.14 -7.14
N LEU A 26 8.84 5.12 -6.76
CA LEU A 26 7.73 5.29 -5.82
C LEU A 26 8.24 5.75 -4.47
N ALA A 27 9.36 5.17 -3.98
CA ALA A 27 9.97 5.60 -2.73
C ALA A 27 10.34 7.09 -2.79
N ALA A 28 10.91 7.55 -3.90
CA ALA A 28 11.28 8.96 -4.07
C ALA A 28 10.06 9.87 -4.00
N VAL A 29 8.94 9.49 -4.60
CA VAL A 29 7.69 10.26 -4.50
C VAL A 29 7.20 10.31 -3.06
N CYS A 30 7.20 9.18 -2.36
CA CYS A 30 6.79 9.13 -0.96
C CYS A 30 7.67 10.02 -0.08
N GLN A 31 8.98 10.05 -0.32
CA GLN A 31 9.91 10.91 0.42
C GLN A 31 9.56 12.38 0.24
N ARG A 32 9.23 12.80 -0.98
CA ARG A 32 8.80 14.18 -1.24
C ARG A 32 7.48 14.53 -0.54
N LEU A 33 6.66 13.52 -0.27
CA LEU A 33 5.39 13.69 0.45
C LEU A 33 5.54 13.57 1.97
N GLY A 34 6.77 13.41 2.46
CA GLY A 34 7.05 13.42 3.89
C GLY A 34 7.25 12.07 4.55
N TRP A 35 7.24 10.99 3.79
CA TRP A 35 7.53 9.65 4.31
C TRP A 35 8.90 9.20 3.82
N ASP A 36 9.87 9.21 4.75
CA ASP A 36 11.25 8.80 4.45
C ASP A 36 11.35 7.27 4.34
N VAL A 37 10.75 6.73 3.29
CA VAL A 37 10.69 5.29 3.05
C VAL A 37 11.81 4.88 2.11
N SER A 38 12.46 3.75 2.40
CA SER A 38 13.43 3.15 1.51
C SER A 38 12.74 2.18 0.54
N ARG A 39 13.46 1.84 -0.53
CA ARG A 39 13.02 0.80 -1.47
C ARG A 39 12.79 -0.53 -0.75
N GLU A 40 13.66 -0.87 0.20
CA GLU A 40 13.58 -2.13 0.94
C GLU A 40 12.31 -2.20 1.80
N VAL A 41 11.97 -1.10 2.46
CA VAL A 41 10.74 -1.02 3.26
C VAL A 41 9.53 -1.10 2.33
N LEU A 42 9.58 -0.43 1.19
CA LEU A 42 8.49 -0.49 0.22
C LEU A 42 8.28 -1.91 -0.31
N ALA A 43 9.37 -2.63 -0.56
CA ALA A 43 9.30 -4.03 -0.96
C ALA A 43 8.63 -4.89 0.12
N GLN A 44 8.90 -4.61 1.39
CA GLN A 44 8.25 -5.31 2.51
C GLN A 44 6.75 -4.99 2.57
N VAL A 45 6.36 -3.77 2.25
CA VAL A 45 4.94 -3.39 2.15
C VAL A 45 4.26 -4.20 1.05
N GLU A 46 4.87 -4.25 -0.14
CA GLU A 46 4.30 -4.93 -1.30
C GLU A 46 4.20 -6.44 -1.11
N SER A 47 5.14 -7.04 -0.38
CA SER A 47 5.11 -8.47 -0.06
C SER A 47 4.31 -8.79 1.20
N ARG A 48 3.75 -7.77 1.86
CA ARG A 48 2.89 -7.88 3.04
C ARG A 48 3.60 -8.43 4.28
N PHE A 49 4.91 -8.20 4.36
CA PHE A 49 5.70 -8.58 5.54
C PHE A 49 5.75 -7.47 6.60
N ARG A 50 5.18 -6.30 6.31
CA ARG A 50 5.25 -5.13 7.18
C ARG A 50 3.87 -4.52 7.35
N TYR A 51 3.57 -4.07 8.58
CA TYR A 51 2.37 -3.28 8.84
C TYR A 51 2.48 -1.93 8.14
N VAL A 52 1.34 -1.37 7.76
CA VAL A 52 1.24 -0.05 7.15
C VAL A 52 0.39 0.82 8.08
N THR A 53 0.94 1.97 8.49
CA THR A 53 0.21 2.89 9.33
C THR A 53 -0.81 3.68 8.51
N ASP A 54 -1.76 4.31 9.20
CA ASP A 54 -2.75 5.14 8.54
C ASP A 54 -2.10 6.30 7.76
N ARG A 55 -1.07 6.93 8.32
CA ARG A 55 -0.33 8.00 7.63
C ARG A 55 0.36 7.50 6.38
N GLU A 56 1.00 6.35 6.47
CA GLU A 56 1.67 5.73 5.33
C GLU A 56 0.68 5.39 4.22
N LEU A 57 -0.51 4.95 4.60
CA LEU A 57 -1.57 4.65 3.66
C LEU A 57 -1.98 5.91 2.87
N VAL A 58 -2.12 7.04 3.56
CA VAL A 58 -2.43 8.32 2.91
C VAL A 58 -1.34 8.71 1.92
N VAL A 59 -0.08 8.57 2.33
CA VAL A 59 1.07 8.91 1.46
C VAL A 59 1.08 8.03 0.21
N LEU A 60 0.86 6.73 0.38
CA LEU A 60 0.82 5.80 -0.76
C LEU A 60 -0.29 6.17 -1.75
N ALA A 61 -1.48 6.50 -1.25
CA ALA A 61 -2.59 6.91 -2.10
C ALA A 61 -2.23 8.17 -2.89
N ARG A 62 -1.67 9.16 -2.23
CA ARG A 62 -1.25 10.40 -2.88
C ARG A 62 -0.14 10.18 -3.88
N ALA A 63 0.85 9.36 -3.53
CA ALA A 63 1.98 9.05 -4.42
C ALA A 63 1.51 8.34 -5.69
N LEU A 64 0.53 7.46 -5.57
CA LEU A 64 -0.04 6.72 -6.70
C LEU A 64 -1.20 7.47 -7.37
N GLN A 65 -1.58 8.63 -6.85
CA GLN A 65 -2.66 9.48 -7.38
C GLN A 65 -4.01 8.75 -7.44
N VAL A 66 -4.29 8.01 -6.38
CA VAL A 66 -5.56 7.29 -6.21
C VAL A 66 -6.17 7.64 -4.86
N SER A 67 -7.41 7.24 -4.64
CA SER A 67 -8.05 7.40 -3.34
C SER A 67 -7.55 6.29 -2.38
N ILE A 68 -7.69 6.53 -1.08
CA ILE A 68 -7.35 5.50 -0.08
C ILE A 68 -8.17 4.23 -0.34
N GLU A 69 -9.44 4.39 -0.68
CA GLU A 69 -10.32 3.26 -0.99
C GLU A 69 -9.76 2.39 -2.11
N ASP A 70 -9.12 3.00 -3.11
CA ASP A 70 -8.53 2.26 -4.23
C ASP A 70 -7.37 1.36 -3.81
N LEU A 71 -6.75 1.62 -2.66
CA LEU A 71 -5.68 0.78 -2.14
C LEU A 71 -6.21 -0.47 -1.44
N ILE A 72 -7.46 -0.46 -1.03
CA ILE A 72 -8.05 -1.53 -0.23
C ILE A 72 -8.72 -2.53 -1.17
N PRO A 73 -8.40 -3.84 -1.05
CA PRO A 73 -9.05 -4.85 -1.90
C PRO A 73 -10.57 -4.77 -1.78
N PRO A 74 -11.30 -4.96 -2.89
CA PRO A 74 -12.77 -4.78 -2.89
C PRO A 74 -13.51 -5.60 -1.85
N LYS A 75 -13.01 -6.79 -1.50
CA LYS A 75 -13.65 -7.63 -0.48
C LYS A 75 -13.71 -6.97 0.90
N PHE A 76 -12.84 -5.98 1.16
CA PHE A 76 -12.82 -5.27 2.44
C PHE A 76 -13.59 -3.95 2.38
N THR A 77 -14.00 -3.49 1.21
CA THR A 77 -14.73 -2.23 1.04
C THR A 77 -16.22 -2.43 0.85
N LYS A 78 -16.65 -3.65 0.54
CA LYS A 78 -18.07 -3.96 0.40
C LYS A 78 -18.74 -4.06 1.78
N PRO A 79 -20.02 -3.66 1.91
CA PRO A 79 -20.77 -3.90 3.14
C PRO A 79 -20.73 -5.38 3.48
N GLY A 80 -20.40 -5.70 4.73
CA GLY A 80 -20.29 -7.07 5.19
C GLY A 80 -20.02 -7.11 6.67
N ARG A 81 -19.82 -8.32 7.19
CA ARG A 81 -19.50 -8.51 8.60
C ARG A 81 -18.04 -8.19 8.84
N VAL A 82 -17.73 -7.59 9.97
CA VAL A 82 -16.37 -7.30 10.38
C VAL A 82 -15.52 -8.58 10.39
N ALA A 83 -16.09 -9.71 10.77
CA ALA A 83 -15.40 -11.00 10.79
C ALA A 83 -14.82 -11.42 9.42
N GLU A 84 -15.39 -10.93 8.33
CA GLU A 84 -14.89 -11.21 6.99
C GLU A 84 -13.55 -10.54 6.70
N MET A 85 -13.15 -9.59 7.54
CA MET A 85 -11.91 -8.83 7.38
C MET A 85 -10.71 -9.48 8.09
N GLU A 86 -10.95 -10.50 8.88
CA GLU A 86 -9.92 -11.17 9.68
C GLU A 86 -9.20 -12.28 8.92
#